data_e7326d44c958fe35142b2bec5f96ed6a
#
_entry.id   e7326d44c958fe35142b2bec5f96ed6a
#
_cell.length_a   1.000
_cell.length_b   1.000
_cell.length_c   1.000
_cell.angle_alpha   90.00
_cell.angle_beta   90.00
_cell.angle_gamma   90.00
#
_symmetry.space_group_name_H-M   'P 1'
#
loop_
_entity.id
_entity.type
_entity.pdbx_description
1 polymer ?
#
loop_
_entity_poly.entity_id
_entity_poly.type
_entity_poly.pdbx_seq_one_letter_code
_entity_poly.pdbx_strand_id
1 'polypeptide(L)'
;GDDYVINGHKWFTTAAAGAAFAIVMAVTDPAASRYQRASMILVPTDTPGFRIVENTSVMGERGQGWASHAEIRYEDCRVPQANRLGAEGLGFAIAQQRLGPGRIHHCMRWIGICERAFDLMCRQATLRELAPGRTLAEMGPVQNWVAESRAEIDAARLLVLHTARRIDKE
;
A
#
# COMPACT_ATOMS: atom_id res chain seq x y z
N GLY A 1 16.33 30.95 6.12
CA GLY A 1 15.26 31.36 5.20
C GLY A 1 13.98 30.65 5.53
N ASP A 2 12.84 31.14 5.04
CA ASP A 2 11.51 30.65 5.40
C ASP A 2 11.05 29.51 4.46
N ASP A 3 11.96 28.92 3.70
CA ASP A 3 11.68 27.86 2.72
C ASP A 3 12.50 26.60 2.99
N TYR A 4 11.91 25.46 2.65
CA TYR A 4 12.65 24.22 2.39
C TYR A 4 13.15 24.19 0.96
N VAL A 5 14.37 23.71 0.75
CA VAL A 5 14.94 23.40 -0.56
C VAL A 5 15.13 21.90 -0.64
N ILE A 6 14.35 21.23 -1.47
CA ILE A 6 14.32 19.78 -1.55
C ILE A 6 15.13 19.32 -2.74
N ASN A 7 16.11 18.47 -2.49
CA ASN A 7 16.89 17.76 -3.48
C ASN A 7 16.81 16.27 -3.22
N GLY A 8 16.57 15.48 -4.25
CA GLY A 8 16.51 14.04 -4.10
C GLY A 8 15.83 13.30 -5.25
N HIS A 9 15.72 12.00 -5.07
CA HIS A 9 15.19 11.09 -6.05
C HIS A 9 14.23 10.11 -5.36
N LYS A 10 13.04 9.95 -5.90
CA LYS A 10 12.04 8.98 -5.42
C LYS A 10 11.65 8.03 -6.55
N TRP A 11 11.51 6.79 -6.21
CA TRP A 11 11.08 5.73 -7.12
C TRP A 11 9.73 5.16 -6.67
N PHE A 12 8.91 4.69 -7.62
CA PHE A 12 7.57 4.16 -7.36
C PHE A 12 6.64 5.11 -6.61
N THR A 13 6.62 6.39 -6.99
CA THR A 13 5.68 7.36 -6.41
C THR A 13 4.31 7.16 -7.03
N THR A 14 3.44 6.47 -6.29
CA THR A 14 2.08 6.10 -6.74
C THR A 14 1.22 7.33 -7.00
N ALA A 15 0.50 7.32 -8.12
CA ALA A 15 -0.43 8.36 -8.57
C ALA A 15 0.20 9.72 -8.92
N ALA A 16 1.52 9.84 -8.95
CA ALA A 16 2.19 11.12 -9.16
C ALA A 16 1.84 11.78 -10.50
N ALA A 17 1.63 11.00 -11.58
CA ALA A 17 1.28 11.53 -12.90
C ALA A 17 -0.10 12.20 -12.96
N GLY A 18 -0.96 12.03 -11.93
CA GLY A 18 -2.29 12.66 -11.83
C GLY A 18 -2.46 13.49 -10.56
N ALA A 19 -1.43 13.64 -9.73
CA ALA A 19 -1.52 14.34 -8.46
C ALA A 19 -1.33 15.85 -8.63
N ALA A 20 -2.04 16.65 -7.82
CA ALA A 20 -1.80 18.09 -7.70
C ALA A 20 -0.61 18.41 -6.79
N PHE A 21 -0.27 17.51 -5.86
CA PHE A 21 0.88 17.65 -4.95
C PHE A 21 1.40 16.29 -4.54
N ALA A 22 2.65 16.25 -4.11
CA ALA A 22 3.28 15.10 -3.48
C ALA A 22 3.50 15.35 -1.98
N ILE A 23 3.29 14.31 -1.15
CA ILE A 23 3.71 14.32 0.26
C ILE A 23 5.11 13.70 0.31
N VAL A 24 6.11 14.53 0.52
CA VAL A 24 7.51 14.13 0.45
C VAL A 24 8.06 13.91 1.86
N MET A 25 8.55 12.71 2.14
CA MET A 25 9.36 12.47 3.32
C MET A 25 10.79 12.88 3.01
N ALA A 26 11.24 13.99 3.60
CA ALA A 26 12.56 14.55 3.42
C ALA A 26 13.33 14.56 4.74
N VAL A 27 14.64 14.31 4.68
CA VAL A 27 15.53 14.45 5.84
C VAL A 27 15.74 15.95 6.10
N THR A 28 15.25 16.45 7.23
CA THR A 28 15.39 17.86 7.64
C THR A 28 16.47 18.05 8.68
N ASP A 29 16.77 17.02 9.48
CA ASP A 29 17.89 16.99 10.42
C ASP A 29 18.67 15.67 10.33
N PRO A 30 19.79 15.64 9.58
CA PRO A 30 20.61 14.43 9.47
C PRO A 30 21.24 13.95 10.79
N ALA A 31 21.42 14.87 11.76
CA ALA A 31 22.04 14.57 13.04
C ALA A 31 21.06 13.97 14.06
N ALA A 32 19.76 14.16 13.86
CA ALA A 32 18.73 13.59 14.72
C ALA A 32 18.67 12.07 14.65
N SER A 33 17.99 11.47 15.63
CA SER A 33 17.76 10.01 15.68
C SER A 33 17.06 9.50 14.43
N ARG A 34 17.25 8.22 14.11
CA ARG A 34 16.67 7.55 12.91
C ARG A 34 15.19 7.86 12.67
N TYR A 35 14.39 7.99 13.75
CA TYR A 35 12.95 8.19 13.66
C TYR A 35 12.51 9.66 13.75
N GLN A 36 13.44 10.58 13.99
CA GLN A 36 13.19 12.02 14.18
C GLN A 36 13.87 12.89 13.14
N ARG A 37 14.64 12.32 12.23
CA ARG A 37 15.42 13.10 11.24
C ARG A 37 14.62 13.54 10.02
N ALA A 38 13.41 13.01 9.81
CA ALA A 38 12.63 13.27 8.60
C ALA A 38 11.32 14.00 8.92
N SER A 39 10.92 14.89 8.05
CA SER A 39 9.66 15.61 8.05
C SER A 39 8.84 15.29 6.81
N MET A 40 7.52 15.44 6.87
CA MET A 40 6.65 15.38 5.71
C MET A 40 6.38 16.78 5.18
N ILE A 41 6.57 16.98 3.88
CA ILE A 41 6.44 18.28 3.23
C ILE A 41 5.53 18.13 2.02
N LEU A 42 4.55 19.02 1.88
CA LEU A 42 3.67 19.12 0.72
C LEU A 42 4.41 19.87 -0.40
N VAL A 43 4.58 19.22 -1.52
CA VAL A 43 5.23 19.78 -2.71
C VAL A 43 4.22 19.77 -3.86
N PRO A 44 3.67 20.93 -4.28
CA PRO A 44 2.87 21.02 -5.48
C PRO A 44 3.62 20.47 -6.70
N THR A 45 2.94 19.76 -7.58
CA THR A 45 3.61 19.11 -8.72
C THR A 45 4.05 20.08 -9.80
N ASP A 46 3.59 21.33 -9.78
CA ASP A 46 4.01 22.45 -10.60
C ASP A 46 5.19 23.24 -10.01
N THR A 47 5.70 22.84 -8.83
CA THR A 47 6.88 23.50 -8.21
C THR A 47 8.09 23.39 -9.15
N PRO A 48 8.80 24.50 -9.43
CA PRO A 48 10.04 24.43 -10.18
C PRO A 48 11.02 23.42 -9.58
N GLY A 49 11.58 22.56 -10.45
CA GLY A 49 12.48 21.47 -10.01
C GLY A 49 11.78 20.16 -9.64
N PHE A 50 10.43 20.12 -9.53
CA PHE A 50 9.70 18.86 -9.47
C PHE A 50 9.59 18.27 -10.87
N ARG A 51 10.19 17.11 -11.10
CA ARG A 51 10.21 16.47 -12.41
C ARG A 51 9.84 15.01 -12.35
N ILE A 52 8.75 14.64 -13.04
CA ILE A 52 8.44 13.23 -13.34
C ILE A 52 9.39 12.80 -14.47
N VAL A 53 10.21 11.78 -14.19
CA VAL A 53 11.16 11.22 -15.18
C VAL A 53 10.42 10.28 -16.11
N GLU A 54 9.77 9.28 -15.53
CA GLU A 54 8.93 8.33 -16.25
C GLU A 54 7.95 7.62 -15.27
N ASN A 55 6.96 6.93 -15.82
CA ASN A 55 6.16 5.99 -15.08
C ASN A 55 6.87 4.63 -15.08
N THR A 56 7.26 4.17 -13.90
CA THR A 56 7.91 2.89 -13.68
C THR A 56 6.94 1.74 -13.93
N SER A 57 7.37 0.74 -14.67
CA SER A 57 6.57 -0.44 -14.94
C SER A 57 6.44 -1.32 -13.68
N VAL A 58 5.22 -1.75 -13.38
CA VAL A 58 4.91 -2.71 -12.32
C VAL A 58 4.20 -3.91 -12.94
N MET A 59 4.78 -5.11 -12.80
CA MET A 59 4.26 -6.34 -13.41
C MET A 59 4.03 -6.23 -14.93
N GLY A 60 4.87 -5.46 -15.62
CA GLY A 60 4.76 -5.22 -17.07
C GLY A 60 3.89 -4.03 -17.46
N GLU A 61 3.11 -3.45 -16.54
CA GLU A 61 2.21 -2.33 -16.80
C GLU A 61 2.79 -1.02 -16.28
N ARG A 62 2.82 0.03 -17.12
CA ARG A 62 3.33 1.35 -16.72
C ARG A 62 2.33 2.21 -15.97
N GLY A 63 1.04 1.93 -16.11
CA GLY A 63 -0.03 2.72 -15.52
C GLY A 63 -0.10 4.17 -16.04
N GLN A 64 -1.23 4.83 -15.79
CA GLN A 64 -1.44 6.24 -16.13
C GLN A 64 -2.24 6.92 -15.02
N GLY A 65 -2.09 8.25 -14.87
CA GLY A 65 -2.81 9.03 -13.88
C GLY A 65 -2.67 8.46 -12.46
N TRP A 66 -3.79 8.20 -11.80
CA TRP A 66 -3.83 7.64 -10.44
C TRP A 66 -3.29 6.19 -10.32
N ALA A 67 -3.21 5.45 -11.43
CA ALA A 67 -2.65 4.10 -11.47
C ALA A 67 -1.16 4.10 -11.83
N SER A 68 -0.52 5.27 -11.98
CA SER A 68 0.91 5.39 -12.25
C SER A 68 1.77 5.13 -11.01
N HIS A 69 3.03 4.76 -11.25
CA HIS A 69 4.08 4.66 -10.24
C HIS A 69 5.31 5.38 -10.78
N ALA A 70 5.41 6.68 -10.53
CA ALA A 70 6.39 7.51 -11.20
C ALA A 70 7.76 7.52 -10.50
N GLU A 71 8.81 7.64 -11.30
CA GLU A 71 10.12 8.09 -10.87
C GLU A 71 10.11 9.62 -10.85
N ILE A 72 10.50 10.22 -9.71
CA ILE A 72 10.50 11.67 -9.52
C ILE A 72 11.88 12.14 -9.09
N ARG A 73 12.34 13.23 -9.70
CA ARG A 73 13.49 14.01 -9.25
C ARG A 73 13.03 15.35 -8.70
N TYR A 74 13.65 15.73 -7.59
CA TYR A 74 13.55 17.03 -6.95
C TYR A 74 14.89 17.72 -7.12
N GLU A 75 14.91 18.84 -7.83
CA GLU A 75 16.12 19.61 -8.17
C GLU A 75 15.89 21.05 -7.71
N ASP A 76 16.43 21.39 -6.53
CA ASP A 76 16.25 22.69 -5.88
C ASP A 76 14.77 23.13 -5.71
N CYS A 77 13.88 22.16 -5.48
CA CYS A 77 12.47 22.43 -5.24
C CYS A 77 12.28 23.28 -3.98
N ARG A 78 11.87 24.55 -4.15
CA ARG A 78 11.59 25.46 -3.05
C ARG A 78 10.12 25.44 -2.69
N VAL A 79 9.86 25.22 -1.41
CA VAL A 79 8.50 25.25 -0.85
C VAL A 79 8.51 25.95 0.51
N PRO A 80 7.47 26.74 0.84
CA PRO A 80 7.36 27.41 2.12
C PRO A 80 7.39 26.43 3.30
N GLN A 81 7.95 26.84 4.44
CA GLN A 81 7.89 26.05 5.67
C GLN A 81 6.47 25.71 6.11
N ALA A 82 5.48 26.53 5.75
CA ALA A 82 4.07 26.29 6.00
C ALA A 82 3.53 25.01 5.32
N ASN A 83 4.23 24.49 4.31
CA ASN A 83 3.88 23.23 3.63
C ASN A 83 4.30 21.99 4.43
N ARG A 84 4.93 22.15 5.59
CA ARG A 84 5.28 21.02 6.46
C ARG A 84 4.03 20.49 7.17
N LEU A 85 3.85 19.17 7.13
CA LEU A 85 2.82 18.48 7.90
C LEU A 85 3.32 18.19 9.32
N GLY A 86 2.68 18.79 10.31
CA GLY A 86 3.03 18.62 11.72
C GLY A 86 4.36 19.30 12.08
N ALA A 87 4.95 18.89 13.21
CA ALA A 87 6.23 19.42 13.65
C ALA A 87 7.40 18.79 12.87
N GLU A 88 8.52 19.51 12.84
CA GLU A 88 9.76 19.01 12.25
C GLU A 88 10.23 17.74 12.95
N GLY A 89 10.73 16.78 12.18
CA GLY A 89 11.16 15.48 12.68
C GLY A 89 10.03 14.47 12.92
N LEU A 90 8.76 14.84 12.77
CA LEU A 90 7.63 13.94 12.99
C LEU A 90 7.19 13.13 11.74
N GLY A 91 7.89 13.22 10.63
CA GLY A 91 7.49 12.55 9.39
C GLY A 91 7.28 11.06 9.55
N PHE A 92 8.14 10.35 10.28
CA PHE A 92 7.98 8.93 10.55
C PHE A 92 6.76 8.62 11.41
N ALA A 93 6.50 9.41 12.46
CA ALA A 93 5.34 9.22 13.34
C ALA A 93 4.03 9.41 12.58
N ILE A 94 3.93 10.45 11.75
CA ILE A 94 2.77 10.72 10.88
C ILE A 94 2.54 9.56 9.90
N ALA A 95 3.61 9.01 9.31
CA ALA A 95 3.52 7.84 8.44
C ALA A 95 2.97 6.62 9.19
N GLN A 96 3.40 6.38 10.43
CA GLN A 96 2.92 5.25 11.23
C GLN A 96 1.44 5.38 11.61
N GLN A 97 0.98 6.58 11.96
CA GLN A 97 -0.44 6.84 12.24
C GLN A 97 -1.32 6.48 11.02
N ARG A 98 -0.91 6.88 9.82
CA ARG A 98 -1.62 6.56 8.58
C ARG A 98 -1.58 5.06 8.26
N LEU A 99 -0.47 4.38 8.55
CA LEU A 99 -0.28 2.96 8.21
C LEU A 99 -1.06 2.00 9.13
N GLY A 100 -1.43 2.40 10.33
CA GLY A 100 -2.23 1.57 11.24
C GLY A 100 -3.50 1.04 10.58
N PRO A 101 -4.47 1.90 10.23
CA PRO A 101 -5.68 1.52 9.51
C PRO A 101 -5.39 0.87 8.14
N GLY A 102 -4.36 1.31 7.45
CA GLY A 102 -3.94 0.75 6.17
C GLY A 102 -3.59 -0.74 6.25
N ARG A 103 -2.94 -1.19 7.32
CA ARG A 103 -2.60 -2.61 7.54
C ARG A 103 -3.84 -3.48 7.68
N ILE A 104 -4.86 -3.01 8.41
CA ILE A 104 -6.12 -3.73 8.58
C ILE A 104 -6.87 -3.84 7.25
N HIS A 105 -6.88 -2.76 6.47
CA HIS A 105 -7.46 -2.75 5.13
C HIS A 105 -6.77 -3.78 4.21
N HIS A 106 -5.44 -3.89 4.25
CA HIS A 106 -4.71 -4.89 3.48
C HIS A 106 -5.07 -6.32 3.90
N CYS A 107 -5.21 -6.60 5.19
CA CYS A 107 -5.65 -7.92 5.67
C CYS A 107 -7.02 -8.30 5.09
N MET A 108 -7.99 -7.39 5.09
CA MET A 108 -9.32 -7.65 4.51
C MET A 108 -9.26 -7.86 3.00
N ARG A 109 -8.40 -7.13 2.29
CA ARG A 109 -8.17 -7.34 0.85
C ARG A 109 -7.65 -8.75 0.56
N TRP A 110 -6.69 -9.24 1.35
CA TRP A 110 -6.16 -10.60 1.21
C TRP A 110 -7.23 -11.66 1.48
N ILE A 111 -8.10 -11.45 2.47
CA ILE A 111 -9.24 -12.33 2.73
C ILE A 111 -10.16 -12.40 1.49
N GLY A 112 -10.43 -11.28 0.82
CA GLY A 112 -11.19 -11.27 -0.41
C GLY A 112 -10.53 -12.08 -1.55
N ILE A 113 -9.21 -12.05 -1.65
CA ILE A 113 -8.44 -12.89 -2.59
C ILE A 113 -8.55 -14.37 -2.22
N CYS A 114 -8.45 -14.70 -0.92
CA CYS A 114 -8.61 -16.06 -0.43
C CYS A 114 -10.02 -16.62 -0.72
N GLU A 115 -11.08 -15.81 -0.54
CA GLU A 115 -12.45 -16.21 -0.89
C GLU A 115 -12.56 -16.57 -2.38
N ARG A 116 -12.03 -15.71 -3.26
CA ARG A 116 -12.03 -16.00 -4.69
C ARG A 116 -11.25 -17.27 -5.02
N ALA A 117 -10.08 -17.47 -4.41
CA ALA A 117 -9.27 -18.67 -4.63
C ALA A 117 -10.01 -19.92 -4.15
N PHE A 118 -10.68 -19.82 -2.99
CA PHE A 118 -11.50 -20.88 -2.41
C PHE A 118 -12.65 -21.28 -3.35
N ASP A 119 -13.41 -20.33 -3.88
CA ASP A 119 -14.49 -20.58 -4.82
C ASP A 119 -13.98 -21.28 -6.08
N LEU A 120 -12.84 -20.82 -6.63
CA LEU A 120 -12.21 -21.45 -7.80
C LEU A 120 -11.74 -22.87 -7.49
N MET A 121 -11.17 -23.12 -6.32
CA MET A 121 -10.75 -24.44 -5.85
C MET A 121 -11.95 -25.40 -5.76
N CYS A 122 -13.04 -24.98 -5.11
CA CYS A 122 -14.25 -25.77 -4.98
C CYS A 122 -14.86 -26.10 -6.34
N ARG A 123 -14.96 -25.08 -7.20
CA ARG A 123 -15.46 -25.27 -8.59
C ARG A 123 -14.58 -26.23 -9.37
N GLN A 124 -13.26 -26.08 -9.31
CA GLN A 124 -12.35 -26.97 -10.02
C GLN A 124 -12.44 -28.41 -9.48
N ALA A 125 -12.58 -28.59 -8.17
CA ALA A 125 -12.71 -29.89 -7.56
C ALA A 125 -13.97 -30.65 -8.04
N THR A 126 -15.09 -29.94 -8.26
CA THR A 126 -16.34 -30.53 -8.76
C THR A 126 -16.34 -30.79 -10.26
N LEU A 127 -15.55 -30.04 -11.04
CA LEU A 127 -15.50 -30.18 -12.51
C LEU A 127 -14.43 -31.17 -12.98
N ARG A 128 -13.33 -31.33 -12.23
CA ARG A 128 -12.21 -32.18 -12.62
C ARG A 128 -12.53 -33.64 -12.39
N GLU A 129 -12.77 -34.41 -13.47
CA GLU A 129 -12.84 -35.85 -13.41
C GLU A 129 -11.46 -36.52 -13.35
N LEU A 130 -11.32 -37.49 -12.47
CA LEU A 130 -10.14 -38.36 -12.34
C LEU A 130 -10.35 -39.71 -13.05
N ALA A 131 -11.59 -40.13 -13.13
CA ALA A 131 -12.07 -41.31 -13.86
C ALA A 131 -13.54 -41.06 -14.25
N PRO A 132 -14.12 -41.85 -15.18
CA PRO A 132 -15.53 -41.69 -15.55
C PRO A 132 -16.46 -41.67 -14.32
N GLY A 133 -17.19 -40.56 -14.14
CA GLY A 133 -18.12 -40.34 -13.03
C GLY A 133 -17.50 -40.13 -11.66
N ARG A 134 -16.17 -39.89 -11.57
CA ARG A 134 -15.46 -39.71 -10.33
C ARG A 134 -14.67 -38.40 -10.33
N THR A 135 -15.10 -37.46 -9.52
CA THR A 135 -14.51 -36.13 -9.48
C THR A 135 -13.40 -35.96 -8.44
N LEU A 136 -12.60 -34.89 -8.55
CA LEU A 136 -11.57 -34.55 -7.59
C LEU A 136 -12.18 -34.24 -6.20
N ALA A 137 -13.42 -33.73 -6.15
CA ALA A 137 -14.14 -33.43 -4.90
C ALA A 137 -14.41 -34.67 -4.02
N GLU A 138 -14.36 -35.87 -4.59
CA GLU A 138 -14.55 -37.11 -3.82
C GLU A 138 -13.29 -37.58 -3.09
N MET A 139 -12.17 -36.93 -3.35
CA MET A 139 -10.89 -37.27 -2.71
C MET A 139 -10.82 -36.72 -1.29
N GLY A 140 -10.60 -37.57 -0.28
CA GLY A 140 -10.51 -37.19 1.11
C GLY A 140 -9.53 -36.05 1.40
N PRO A 141 -8.29 -36.05 0.87
CA PRO A 141 -7.36 -34.92 1.02
C PRO A 141 -7.93 -33.58 0.51
N VAL A 142 -8.67 -33.59 -0.61
CA VAL A 142 -9.29 -32.38 -1.17
C VAL A 142 -10.39 -31.86 -0.27
N GLN A 143 -11.22 -32.77 0.28
CA GLN A 143 -12.28 -32.41 1.22
C GLN A 143 -11.68 -31.79 2.51
N ASN A 144 -10.59 -32.33 3.01
CA ASN A 144 -9.88 -31.78 4.14
C ASN A 144 -9.36 -30.36 3.84
N TRP A 145 -8.71 -30.16 2.69
CA TRP A 145 -8.23 -28.82 2.30
C TRP A 145 -9.37 -27.80 2.17
N VAL A 146 -10.51 -28.20 1.64
CA VAL A 146 -11.70 -27.34 1.56
C VAL A 146 -12.18 -26.97 2.96
N ALA A 147 -12.30 -27.95 3.88
CA ALA A 147 -12.77 -27.71 5.24
C ALA A 147 -11.80 -26.81 6.04
N GLU A 148 -10.51 -27.10 6.00
CA GLU A 148 -9.47 -26.34 6.67
C GLU A 148 -9.40 -24.91 6.13
N SER A 149 -9.35 -24.73 4.80
CA SER A 149 -9.33 -23.40 4.18
C SER A 149 -10.54 -22.55 4.56
N ARG A 150 -11.74 -23.16 4.61
CA ARG A 150 -12.94 -22.43 5.03
C ARG A 150 -12.83 -21.96 6.47
N ALA A 151 -12.40 -22.83 7.38
CA ALA A 151 -12.23 -22.49 8.79
C ALA A 151 -11.18 -21.37 8.99
N GLU A 152 -10.06 -21.46 8.31
CA GLU A 152 -8.99 -20.45 8.39
C GLU A 152 -9.43 -19.08 7.85
N ILE A 153 -10.13 -19.05 6.70
CA ILE A 153 -10.64 -17.80 6.10
C ILE A 153 -11.65 -17.14 7.05
N ASP A 154 -12.58 -17.91 7.63
CA ASP A 154 -13.58 -17.38 8.55
C ASP A 154 -12.94 -16.86 9.84
N ALA A 155 -12.00 -17.60 10.41
CA ALA A 155 -11.27 -17.17 11.61
C ALA A 155 -10.46 -15.88 11.35
N ALA A 156 -9.74 -15.80 10.22
CA ALA A 156 -8.99 -14.62 9.83
C ALA A 156 -9.91 -13.40 9.62
N ARG A 157 -11.06 -13.59 8.96
CA ARG A 157 -12.05 -12.53 8.76
C ARG A 157 -12.56 -11.97 10.08
N LEU A 158 -12.95 -12.85 11.02
CA LEU A 158 -13.45 -12.44 12.32
C LEU A 158 -12.39 -11.69 13.13
N LEU A 159 -11.12 -12.12 13.07
CA LEU A 159 -10.00 -11.45 13.72
C LEU A 159 -9.78 -10.03 13.15
N VAL A 160 -9.82 -9.87 11.83
CA VAL A 160 -9.67 -8.56 11.19
C VAL A 160 -10.83 -7.63 11.53
N LEU A 161 -12.07 -8.11 11.49
CA LEU A 161 -13.25 -7.33 11.90
C LEU A 161 -13.20 -6.93 13.38
N HIS A 162 -12.79 -7.84 14.26
CA HIS A 162 -12.60 -7.54 15.67
C HIS A 162 -11.54 -6.44 15.87
N THR A 163 -10.42 -6.55 15.17
CA THR A 163 -9.33 -5.55 15.24
C THR A 163 -9.79 -4.18 14.73
N ALA A 164 -10.50 -4.13 13.60
CA ALA A 164 -11.06 -2.89 13.07
C ALA A 164 -11.99 -2.20 14.08
N ARG A 165 -12.90 -2.97 14.71
CA ARG A 165 -13.78 -2.43 15.76
C ARG A 165 -13.04 -1.93 17.00
N ARG A 166 -11.88 -2.48 17.31
CA ARG A 166 -11.04 -1.95 18.41
C ARG A 166 -10.42 -0.62 18.05
N ILE A 167 -9.91 -0.46 16.83
CA ILE A 167 -9.33 0.78 16.32
C ILE A 167 -10.38 1.91 16.30
N ASP A 168 -11.64 1.60 15.95
CA ASP A 168 -12.73 2.59 15.93
C ASP A 168 -13.11 3.11 17.33
N LYS A 169 -12.66 2.45 18.40
CA LYS A 169 -12.98 2.83 19.79
C LYS A 169 -11.84 3.58 20.50
N GLU A 170 -10.66 3.62 19.93
CA GLU A 170 -9.48 4.35 20.39
C GLU A 170 -9.39 5.73 19.74
#